data_dfdbdb27d1f9ae4fa3d28e3d4a7e90e2
#
_entry.id   dfdbdb27d1f9ae4fa3d28e3d4a7e90e2
#
_cell.length_a   1.000
_cell.length_b   1.000
_cell.length_c   1.000
_cell.angle_alpha   90.00
_cell.angle_beta   90.00
_cell.angle_gamma   90.00
#
_symmetry.space_group_name_H-M   'P 1'
#
loop_
_entity.id
_entity.type
_entity.pdbx_description
1 polymer ?
#
loop_
_entity_poly.entity_id
_entity_poly.type
_entity_poly.pdbx_seq_one_letter_code
_entity_poly.pdbx_strand_id
1 'polypeptide(L)'
;MTNENRYSQTDVEFYIENKWIMMVDTCTLMAEGAPAFFEKCAELMVEAGQKFTIPMRCVEEVNKHVHSSDPERAAAARRAIAVLRALESQQLLVIRREPSDNFADNVFLTQFTKFRMKYPLLLITQDQRLSLDIDELNDSVSVSRAYPIHVRRIAPDGGLKTHRWMSDPIRKVELLESRSGR
;
A
#
# COMPACT_ATOMS: atom_id res chain seq x y z
N MET A 1 -11.89 -13.74 12.76
CA MET A 1 -12.11 -13.61 11.30
C MET A 1 -11.45 -14.80 10.65
N THR A 2 -12.17 -15.59 9.87
CA THR A 2 -11.63 -16.75 9.15
C THR A 2 -10.71 -16.28 8.03
N ASN A 3 -9.66 -17.06 7.73
CA ASN A 3 -8.66 -16.77 6.68
C ASN A 3 -9.27 -16.49 5.27
N GLU A 4 -10.47 -16.99 4.99
CA GLU A 4 -11.15 -16.80 3.70
C GLU A 4 -11.52 -15.35 3.40
N ASN A 5 -11.80 -14.54 4.40
CA ASN A 5 -12.17 -13.12 4.20
C ASN A 5 -10.98 -12.21 3.93
N ARG A 6 -9.76 -12.65 4.27
CA ARG A 6 -8.52 -11.85 4.09
C ARG A 6 -8.20 -11.58 2.62
N TYR A 7 -8.48 -12.54 1.75
CA TYR A 7 -8.14 -12.44 0.32
C TYR A 7 -9.29 -11.99 -0.58
N SER A 8 -10.55 -12.07 -0.13
CA SER A 8 -11.70 -11.74 -0.96
C SER A 8 -12.10 -10.27 -0.93
N GLN A 9 -11.83 -9.56 0.17
CA GLN A 9 -12.27 -8.17 0.33
C GLN A 9 -11.48 -7.21 -0.58
N THR A 10 -12.14 -6.63 -1.58
CA THR A 10 -11.57 -5.65 -2.51
C THR A 10 -12.34 -4.33 -2.55
N ASP A 11 -13.40 -4.20 -1.76
CA ASP A 11 -14.18 -2.99 -1.67
C ASP A 11 -13.47 -1.96 -0.76
N VAL A 12 -13.15 -0.79 -1.31
CA VAL A 12 -12.47 0.27 -0.57
C VAL A 12 -13.35 0.89 0.51
N GLU A 13 -14.67 0.93 0.29
CA GLU A 13 -15.65 1.45 1.25
C GLU A 13 -15.56 0.67 2.56
N PHE A 14 -15.47 -0.66 2.48
CA PHE A 14 -15.27 -1.51 3.66
C PHE A 14 -14.07 -1.05 4.51
N TYR A 15 -12.93 -0.74 3.90
CA TYR A 15 -11.74 -0.31 4.64
C TYR A 15 -11.91 1.07 5.26
N ILE A 16 -12.57 1.97 4.56
CA ILE A 16 -12.86 3.33 5.05
C ILE A 16 -13.84 3.28 6.22
N GLU A 17 -14.98 2.60 6.08
CA GLU A 17 -16.01 2.48 7.12
C GLU A 17 -15.50 1.80 8.38
N ASN A 18 -14.67 0.78 8.25
CA ASN A 18 -14.10 0.04 9.37
C ASN A 18 -12.79 0.64 9.92
N LYS A 19 -12.46 1.88 9.53
CA LYS A 19 -11.34 2.66 10.09
C LYS A 19 -9.97 1.97 9.94
N TRP A 20 -9.74 1.28 8.83
CA TRP A 20 -8.44 0.72 8.53
C TRP A 20 -7.43 1.82 8.22
N ILE A 21 -6.21 1.69 8.75
CA ILE A 21 -5.13 2.58 8.32
C ILE A 21 -4.65 2.11 6.95
N MET A 22 -4.82 2.96 5.96
CA MET A 22 -4.43 2.69 4.58
C MET A 22 -3.06 3.31 4.29
N MET A 23 -2.07 2.44 4.02
CA MET A 23 -0.71 2.84 3.69
C MET A 23 -0.46 2.58 2.21
N VAL A 24 0.20 3.51 1.55
CA VAL A 24 0.42 3.50 0.08
C VAL A 24 1.91 3.60 -0.21
N ASP A 25 2.39 2.75 -1.12
CA ASP A 25 3.77 2.74 -1.57
C ASP A 25 4.00 3.58 -2.85
N THR A 26 5.27 3.72 -3.24
CA THR A 26 5.71 4.46 -4.42
C THR A 26 5.13 3.87 -5.72
N CYS A 27 5.16 2.55 -5.86
CA CYS A 27 4.68 1.86 -7.07
C CYS A 27 3.19 2.10 -7.29
N THR A 28 2.42 2.19 -6.21
CA THR A 28 0.99 2.51 -6.25
C THR A 28 0.73 3.95 -6.64
N LEU A 29 1.47 4.90 -6.06
CA LEU A 29 1.35 6.32 -6.43
C LEU A 29 1.62 6.56 -7.91
N MET A 30 2.56 5.80 -8.48
CA MET A 30 2.96 5.88 -9.89
C MET A 30 2.10 5.00 -10.82
N ALA A 31 1.21 4.17 -10.29
CA ALA A 31 0.35 3.30 -11.10
C ALA A 31 -0.62 4.11 -11.98
N GLU A 32 -0.98 3.53 -13.13
CA GLU A 32 -1.90 4.14 -14.09
C GLU A 32 -3.27 4.45 -13.44
N GLY A 33 -3.80 3.53 -12.65
CA GLY A 33 -5.09 3.68 -11.96
C GLY A 33 -5.07 4.55 -10.72
N ALA A 34 -3.90 5.08 -10.30
CA ALA A 34 -3.81 5.85 -9.06
C ALA A 34 -4.70 7.12 -9.05
N PRO A 35 -4.72 7.98 -10.08
CA PRO A 35 -5.60 9.15 -10.07
C PRO A 35 -7.07 8.77 -9.88
N ALA A 36 -7.57 7.78 -10.62
CA ALA A 36 -8.96 7.33 -10.54
C ALA A 36 -9.29 6.71 -9.16
N PHE A 37 -8.35 5.96 -8.57
CA PHE A 37 -8.52 5.39 -7.24
C PHE A 37 -8.65 6.48 -6.18
N PHE A 38 -7.73 7.41 -6.12
CA PHE A 38 -7.73 8.45 -5.09
C PHE A 38 -8.90 9.42 -5.24
N GLU A 39 -9.31 9.73 -6.48
CA GLU A 39 -10.50 10.53 -6.76
C GLU A 39 -11.78 9.86 -6.23
N LYS A 40 -11.97 8.57 -6.52
CA LYS A 40 -13.11 7.79 -5.99
C LYS A 40 -13.15 7.73 -4.47
N CYS A 41 -11.98 7.68 -3.82
CA CYS A 41 -11.91 7.59 -2.36
C CYS A 41 -12.11 8.94 -1.67
N ALA A 42 -11.88 10.06 -2.35
CA ALA A 42 -11.73 11.37 -1.69
C ALA A 42 -12.96 11.76 -0.87
N GLU A 43 -14.15 11.67 -1.43
CA GLU A 43 -15.41 12.03 -0.75
C GLU A 43 -15.64 11.13 0.48
N LEU A 44 -15.53 9.82 0.32
CA LEU A 44 -15.69 8.85 1.40
C LEU A 44 -14.68 9.06 2.53
N MET A 45 -13.43 9.39 2.18
CA MET A 45 -12.38 9.66 3.15
C MET A 45 -12.64 10.94 3.94
N VAL A 46 -13.16 12.00 3.28
CA VAL A 46 -13.58 13.24 3.94
C VAL A 46 -14.72 12.95 4.92
N GLU A 47 -15.77 12.29 4.48
CA GLU A 47 -16.93 11.94 5.31
C GLU A 47 -16.54 11.08 6.51
N ALA A 48 -15.67 10.10 6.29
CA ALA A 48 -15.19 9.22 7.35
C ALA A 48 -14.14 9.88 8.28
N GLY A 49 -13.62 11.06 7.95
CA GLY A 49 -12.54 11.72 8.67
C GLY A 49 -11.23 10.93 8.63
N GLN A 50 -10.98 10.19 7.53
CA GLN A 50 -9.81 9.36 7.35
C GLN A 50 -8.79 9.97 6.39
N LYS A 51 -7.55 9.46 6.43
CA LYS A 51 -6.44 9.93 5.61
C LYS A 51 -5.61 8.76 5.13
N PHE A 52 -5.05 8.89 3.94
CA PHE A 52 -4.00 8.00 3.46
C PHE A 52 -2.70 8.28 4.20
N THR A 53 -2.00 7.23 4.56
CA THR A 53 -0.66 7.32 5.16
C THR A 53 0.39 6.97 4.13
N ILE A 54 1.33 7.86 3.88
CA ILE A 54 2.42 7.68 2.92
C ILE A 54 3.73 7.92 3.64
N PRO A 55 4.67 6.95 3.64
CA PRO A 55 6.01 7.17 4.15
C PRO A 55 6.72 8.29 3.38
N MET A 56 7.47 9.14 4.07
CA MET A 56 8.25 10.22 3.43
C MET A 56 9.19 9.66 2.35
N ARG A 57 9.74 8.47 2.58
CA ARG A 57 10.61 7.79 1.63
C ARG A 57 9.95 7.56 0.27
N CYS A 58 8.66 7.20 0.26
CA CYS A 58 7.90 7.05 -0.99
C CYS A 58 7.77 8.38 -1.74
N VAL A 59 7.55 9.48 -1.01
CA VAL A 59 7.50 10.83 -1.61
C VAL A 59 8.84 11.21 -2.21
N GLU A 60 9.94 10.96 -1.49
CA GLU A 60 11.31 11.21 -1.97
C GLU A 60 11.63 10.39 -3.23
N GLU A 61 11.19 9.14 -3.27
CA GLU A 61 11.39 8.25 -4.40
C GLU A 61 10.61 8.72 -5.63
N VAL A 62 9.35 9.10 -5.47
CA VAL A 62 8.55 9.72 -6.55
C VAL A 62 9.28 10.95 -7.09
N ASN A 63 9.78 11.83 -6.22
CA ASN A 63 10.50 13.03 -6.63
C ASN A 63 11.78 12.71 -7.44
N LYS A 64 12.52 11.67 -7.09
CA LYS A 64 13.68 11.21 -7.88
C LYS A 64 13.28 10.79 -9.28
N HIS A 65 12.14 10.09 -9.42
CA HIS A 65 11.67 9.60 -10.70
C HIS A 65 11.18 10.70 -11.66
N VAL A 66 10.85 11.89 -11.17
CA VAL A 66 10.50 13.05 -12.05
C VAL A 66 11.61 13.37 -13.04
N HIS A 67 12.86 13.17 -12.64
CA HIS A 67 14.05 13.42 -13.45
C HIS A 67 14.62 12.14 -14.09
N SER A 68 13.85 11.07 -14.17
CA SER A 68 14.24 9.83 -14.83
C SER A 68 14.54 10.07 -16.31
N SER A 69 15.57 9.41 -16.82
CA SER A 69 15.86 9.35 -18.27
C SER A 69 14.80 8.55 -19.04
N ASP A 70 14.01 7.71 -18.35
CA ASP A 70 12.87 7.01 -18.89
C ASP A 70 11.65 7.96 -18.88
N PRO A 71 11.13 8.33 -20.10
CA PRO A 71 10.03 9.27 -20.23
C PRO A 71 8.73 8.78 -19.58
N GLU A 72 8.44 7.47 -19.65
CA GLU A 72 7.23 6.87 -19.07
C GLU A 72 7.28 6.94 -17.55
N ARG A 73 8.43 6.58 -16.97
CA ARG A 73 8.66 6.69 -15.52
C ARG A 73 8.57 8.14 -15.04
N ALA A 74 9.17 9.08 -15.77
CA ALA A 74 9.08 10.49 -15.44
C ALA A 74 7.64 11.03 -15.54
N ALA A 75 6.86 10.58 -16.53
CA ALA A 75 5.44 10.95 -16.66
C ALA A 75 4.61 10.36 -15.51
N ALA A 76 4.85 9.09 -15.14
CA ALA A 76 4.19 8.45 -14.01
C ALA A 76 4.48 9.19 -12.69
N ALA A 77 5.73 9.59 -12.46
CA ALA A 77 6.12 10.36 -11.28
C ALA A 77 5.43 11.74 -11.23
N ARG A 78 5.32 12.44 -12.36
CA ARG A 78 4.59 13.72 -12.43
C ARG A 78 3.11 13.55 -12.10
N ARG A 79 2.47 12.47 -12.58
CA ARG A 79 1.07 12.12 -12.19
C ARG A 79 0.96 11.86 -10.69
N ALA A 80 1.91 11.10 -10.12
CA ALA A 80 1.95 10.82 -8.68
C ALA A 80 2.07 12.10 -7.84
N ILE A 81 2.89 13.07 -8.26
CA ILE A 81 2.98 14.38 -7.59
C ILE A 81 1.65 15.14 -7.66
N ALA A 82 0.96 15.09 -8.80
CA ALA A 82 -0.35 15.73 -8.92
C ALA A 82 -1.37 15.10 -7.95
N VAL A 83 -1.38 13.77 -7.81
CA VAL A 83 -2.19 13.04 -6.83
C VAL A 83 -1.83 13.47 -5.39
N LEU A 84 -0.54 13.48 -5.04
CA LEU A 84 -0.09 13.90 -3.70
C LEU A 84 -0.56 15.32 -3.35
N ARG A 85 -0.43 16.26 -4.29
CA ARG A 85 -0.90 17.65 -4.11
C ARG A 85 -2.42 17.74 -3.95
N ALA A 86 -3.18 16.94 -4.72
CA ALA A 86 -4.64 16.87 -4.57
C ALA A 86 -5.05 16.34 -3.21
N LEU A 87 -4.43 15.26 -2.73
CA LEU A 87 -4.67 14.72 -1.40
C LEU A 87 -4.28 15.69 -0.28
N GLU A 88 -3.16 16.40 -0.43
CA GLU A 88 -2.71 17.42 0.53
C GLU A 88 -3.68 18.59 0.60
N SER A 89 -4.13 19.12 -0.55
CA SER A 89 -5.09 20.23 -0.60
C SER A 89 -6.43 19.91 0.03
N GLN A 90 -6.85 18.64 -0.02
CA GLN A 90 -8.06 18.12 0.62
C GLN A 90 -7.83 17.65 2.07
N GLN A 91 -6.62 17.78 2.59
CA GLN A 91 -6.21 17.29 3.91
C GLN A 91 -6.39 15.78 4.10
N LEU A 92 -6.32 15.00 3.02
CA LEU A 92 -6.47 13.55 3.00
C LEU A 92 -5.13 12.79 3.10
N LEU A 93 -4.04 13.49 3.37
CA LEU A 93 -2.69 12.95 3.40
C LEU A 93 -2.04 13.08 4.77
N VAL A 94 -1.44 11.99 5.23
CA VAL A 94 -0.49 11.97 6.35
C VAL A 94 0.85 11.46 5.83
N ILE A 95 1.86 12.31 5.82
CA ILE A 95 3.23 11.91 5.50
C ILE A 95 3.94 11.51 6.78
N ARG A 96 4.38 10.24 6.85
CA ARG A 96 5.14 9.73 7.99
C ARG A 96 6.64 9.79 7.72
N ARG A 97 7.36 10.39 8.65
CA ARG A 97 8.83 10.41 8.68
C ARG A 97 9.31 9.38 9.69
N GLU A 98 10.21 8.49 9.25
CA GLU A 98 10.93 7.57 10.14
C GLU A 98 12.40 7.98 10.19
N PRO A 99 13.01 8.00 11.38
CA PRO A 99 14.34 8.62 11.56
C PRO A 99 15.53 7.87 10.96
N SER A 100 15.41 6.60 10.56
CA SER A 100 16.61 5.77 10.36
C SER A 100 16.62 4.74 9.23
N ASP A 101 15.56 4.59 8.43
CA ASP A 101 15.53 3.52 7.44
C ASP A 101 15.93 3.96 6.03
N ASN A 102 17.01 3.34 5.52
CA ASN A 102 17.54 3.61 4.19
C ASN A 102 16.76 2.95 3.04
N PHE A 103 15.83 2.02 3.33
CA PHE A 103 15.04 1.29 2.34
C PHE A 103 13.54 1.42 2.63
N ALA A 104 12.75 1.74 1.60
CA ALA A 104 11.30 1.91 1.73
C ALA A 104 10.60 0.65 2.24
N ASP A 105 11.04 -0.55 1.81
CA ASP A 105 10.45 -1.82 2.23
C ASP A 105 10.61 -2.06 3.74
N ASN A 106 11.76 -1.72 4.31
CA ASN A 106 11.99 -1.83 5.76
C ASN A 106 11.06 -0.89 6.55
N VAL A 107 10.75 0.29 5.99
CA VAL A 107 9.82 1.23 6.62
C VAL A 107 8.44 0.60 6.74
N PHE A 108 7.94 -0.08 5.70
CA PHE A 108 6.65 -0.76 5.76
C PHE A 108 6.66 -1.91 6.77
N LEU A 109 7.66 -2.80 6.74
CA LEU A 109 7.76 -3.90 7.70
C LEU A 109 7.77 -3.40 9.14
N THR A 110 8.56 -2.36 9.44
CA THR A 110 8.63 -1.76 10.78
C THR A 110 7.29 -1.15 11.20
N GLN A 111 6.65 -0.36 10.31
CA GLN A 111 5.38 0.28 10.62
C GLN A 111 4.25 -0.74 10.79
N PHE A 112 4.15 -1.74 9.89
CA PHE A 112 3.13 -2.77 9.99
C PHE A 112 3.29 -3.62 11.24
N THR A 113 4.51 -4.02 11.59
CA THR A 113 4.78 -4.75 12.84
C THR A 113 4.36 -3.95 14.07
N LYS A 114 4.65 -2.65 14.10
CA LYS A 114 4.33 -1.77 15.23
C LYS A 114 2.85 -1.46 15.35
N PHE A 115 2.21 -1.10 14.24
CA PHE A 115 0.84 -0.57 14.28
C PHE A 115 -0.24 -1.65 14.29
N ARG A 116 0.03 -2.88 13.78
CA ARG A 116 -0.92 -3.99 13.83
C ARG A 116 -1.38 -4.37 15.25
N MET A 117 -0.64 -3.95 16.26
CA MET A 117 -1.03 -4.15 17.66
C MET A 117 -2.19 -3.25 18.09
N LYS A 118 -2.51 -2.21 17.30
CA LYS A 118 -3.51 -1.21 17.66
C LYS A 118 -4.60 -1.02 16.63
N TYR A 119 -4.30 -1.31 15.35
CA TYR A 119 -5.17 -0.98 14.23
C TYR A 119 -5.15 -2.06 13.16
N PRO A 120 -6.28 -2.29 12.46
CA PRO A 120 -6.28 -3.03 11.21
C PRO A 120 -5.56 -2.21 10.13
N LEU A 121 -4.75 -2.86 9.31
CA LEU A 121 -3.85 -2.21 8.36
C LEU A 121 -4.08 -2.70 6.94
N LEU A 122 -4.17 -1.78 6.00
CA LEU A 122 -4.19 -2.06 4.57
C LEU A 122 -2.94 -1.49 3.92
N LEU A 123 -2.14 -2.34 3.27
CA LEU A 123 -1.12 -1.91 2.33
C LEU A 123 -1.69 -1.92 0.92
N ILE A 124 -1.54 -0.80 0.22
CA ILE A 124 -1.86 -0.70 -1.20
C ILE A 124 -0.53 -0.61 -1.96
N THR A 125 -0.16 -1.68 -2.65
CA THR A 125 1.11 -1.79 -3.38
C THR A 125 0.94 -2.50 -4.72
N GLN A 126 1.75 -2.15 -5.72
CA GLN A 126 1.88 -2.90 -6.96
C GLN A 126 3.01 -3.94 -6.87
N ASP A 127 3.88 -3.83 -5.86
CA ASP A 127 5.00 -4.74 -5.66
C ASP A 127 4.51 -6.06 -5.06
N GLN A 128 4.67 -7.15 -5.83
CA GLN A 128 4.26 -8.50 -5.39
C GLN A 128 5.12 -9.01 -4.24
N ARG A 129 6.40 -8.62 -4.19
CA ARG A 129 7.33 -9.07 -3.15
C ARG A 129 7.03 -8.38 -1.84
N LEU A 130 6.94 -7.06 -1.84
CA LEU A 130 6.53 -6.29 -0.66
C LEU A 130 5.16 -6.76 -0.15
N SER A 131 4.20 -7.03 -1.05
CA SER A 131 2.88 -7.51 -0.67
C SER A 131 2.93 -8.86 0.06
N LEU A 132 3.79 -9.77 -0.38
CA LEU A 132 3.98 -11.07 0.27
C LEU A 132 4.67 -10.93 1.62
N ASP A 133 5.73 -10.10 1.71
CA ASP A 133 6.47 -9.86 2.95
C ASP A 133 5.58 -9.28 4.05
N ILE A 134 4.70 -8.37 3.70
CA ILE A 134 3.76 -7.77 4.64
C ILE A 134 2.62 -8.74 5.00
N ASP A 135 2.13 -9.54 4.05
CA ASP A 135 1.08 -10.52 4.33
C ASP A 135 1.57 -11.63 5.29
N GLU A 136 2.83 -12.06 5.17
CA GLU A 136 3.45 -13.05 6.07
C GLU A 136 3.49 -12.62 7.54
N LEU A 137 3.42 -11.32 7.82
CA LEU A 137 3.29 -10.86 9.19
C LEU A 137 2.02 -11.42 9.87
N ASN A 138 0.95 -11.71 9.12
CA ASN A 138 -0.26 -12.33 9.68
C ASN A 138 -0.01 -13.74 10.23
N ASP A 139 0.96 -14.46 9.67
CA ASP A 139 1.27 -15.86 10.01
C ASP A 139 2.29 -15.97 11.15
N SER A 140 2.79 -14.83 11.65
CA SER A 140 3.73 -14.78 12.78
C SER A 140 3.06 -15.23 14.07
N VAL A 141 3.51 -16.34 14.63
CA VAL A 141 2.96 -17.05 15.82
C VAL A 141 3.00 -16.20 17.10
N SER A 142 3.85 -15.18 17.15
CA SER A 142 4.09 -14.40 18.37
C SER A 142 3.00 -13.37 18.67
N VAL A 143 1.93 -13.25 17.86
CA VAL A 143 0.98 -12.14 17.99
C VAL A 143 -0.47 -12.60 17.92
N SER A 144 -0.91 -13.37 18.91
CA SER A 144 -2.31 -13.84 19.01
C SER A 144 -3.37 -12.71 19.19
N ARG A 145 -2.95 -11.46 19.38
CA ARG A 145 -3.81 -10.29 19.59
C ARG A 145 -3.63 -9.17 18.57
N ALA A 146 -2.90 -9.40 17.48
CA ALA A 146 -2.73 -8.38 16.46
C ALA A 146 -3.97 -8.25 15.57
N TYR A 147 -4.21 -7.03 15.11
CA TYR A 147 -5.20 -6.77 14.08
C TYR A 147 -4.76 -7.35 12.73
N PRO A 148 -5.70 -7.67 11.84
CA PRO A 148 -5.39 -8.21 10.52
C PRO A 148 -4.66 -7.18 9.66
N ILE A 149 -3.80 -7.68 8.79
CA ILE A 149 -3.18 -6.93 7.71
C ILE A 149 -3.76 -7.43 6.40
N HIS A 150 -4.22 -6.50 5.57
CA HIS A 150 -4.58 -6.80 4.18
C HIS A 150 -3.60 -6.14 3.23
N VAL A 151 -3.34 -6.78 2.09
CA VAL A 151 -2.53 -6.22 1.01
C VAL A 151 -3.34 -6.24 -0.28
N ARG A 152 -3.34 -5.12 -1.00
CA ARG A 152 -4.10 -4.93 -2.24
C ARG A 152 -3.27 -4.17 -3.26
N ARG A 153 -3.67 -4.27 -4.52
CA ARG A 153 -3.14 -3.45 -5.61
C ARG A 153 -4.26 -2.65 -6.27
N ILE A 154 -3.91 -1.62 -6.99
CA ILE A 154 -4.83 -0.83 -7.80
C ILE A 154 -4.85 -1.38 -9.23
N ALA A 155 -6.02 -1.55 -9.80
CA ALA A 155 -6.20 -1.83 -11.23
C ALA A 155 -6.20 -0.53 -12.06
N PRO A 156 -6.04 -0.59 -13.40
CA PRO A 156 -6.07 0.60 -14.25
C PRO A 156 -7.35 1.43 -14.13
N ASP A 157 -8.49 0.80 -13.82
CA ASP A 157 -9.79 1.44 -13.58
C ASP A 157 -9.92 2.11 -12.20
N GLY A 158 -8.87 2.07 -11.38
CA GLY A 158 -8.86 2.57 -10.01
C GLY A 158 -9.54 1.67 -8.99
N GLY A 159 -9.91 0.44 -9.33
CA GLY A 159 -10.46 -0.52 -8.36
C GLY A 159 -9.37 -1.23 -7.56
N LEU A 160 -9.66 -1.60 -6.29
CA LEU A 160 -8.79 -2.50 -5.54
C LEU A 160 -8.89 -3.93 -6.05
N LYS A 161 -7.77 -4.62 -6.12
CA LYS A 161 -7.67 -6.03 -6.51
C LYS A 161 -6.70 -6.77 -5.59
N THR A 162 -6.88 -8.08 -5.49
CA THR A 162 -5.92 -8.99 -4.87
C THR A 162 -4.65 -9.12 -5.71
N HIS A 163 -3.55 -9.51 -5.08
CA HIS A 163 -2.34 -9.90 -5.80
C HIS A 163 -2.50 -11.27 -6.44
N ARG A 164 -1.81 -11.50 -7.58
CA ARG A 164 -1.90 -12.78 -8.31
C ARG A 164 -1.48 -13.99 -7.47
N TRP A 165 -0.45 -13.83 -6.65
CA TRP A 165 0.04 -14.92 -5.79
C TRP A 165 -0.98 -15.39 -4.74
N MET A 166 -1.99 -14.58 -4.42
CA MET A 166 -3.06 -14.96 -3.47
C MET A 166 -3.98 -16.04 -4.01
N SER A 167 -4.13 -16.12 -5.33
CA SER A 167 -4.94 -17.12 -6.01
C SER A 167 -4.12 -18.15 -6.78
N ASP A 168 -2.79 -18.01 -6.80
CA ASP A 168 -1.86 -18.88 -7.54
C ASP A 168 -0.75 -19.38 -6.58
N PRO A 169 -0.89 -20.61 -6.04
CA PRO A 169 0.10 -21.20 -5.14
C PRO A 169 1.49 -21.36 -5.78
N ILE A 170 1.55 -21.64 -7.10
CA ILE A 170 2.82 -21.78 -7.81
C ILE A 170 3.56 -20.43 -7.79
N ARG A 171 2.84 -19.36 -8.10
CA ARG A 171 3.40 -18.01 -8.07
C ARG A 171 3.88 -17.60 -6.68
N LYS A 172 3.17 -18.03 -5.63
CA LYS A 172 3.61 -17.80 -4.24
C LYS A 172 4.94 -18.50 -3.97
N VAL A 173 5.09 -19.76 -4.38
CA VAL A 173 6.33 -20.52 -4.21
C VAL A 173 7.49 -19.87 -4.96
N GLU A 174 7.31 -19.48 -6.23
CA GLU A 174 8.33 -18.78 -7.03
C GLU A 174 8.84 -17.52 -6.34
N LEU A 175 7.93 -16.71 -5.76
CA LEU A 175 8.28 -15.49 -5.03
C LEU A 175 9.08 -15.80 -3.76
N LEU A 176 8.74 -16.87 -3.04
CA LEU A 176 9.45 -17.30 -1.84
C LEU A 176 10.86 -17.83 -2.16
N GLU A 177 10.99 -18.67 -3.19
CA GLU A 177 12.28 -19.22 -3.63
C GLU A 177 13.25 -18.12 -4.12
N SER A 178 12.74 -17.11 -4.80
CA SER A 178 13.54 -15.98 -5.25
C SER A 178 14.17 -15.15 -4.11
N ARG A 179 13.76 -15.39 -2.85
CA ARG A 179 14.37 -14.81 -1.63
C ARG A 179 15.62 -15.55 -1.19
N SER A 180 15.61 -16.89 -1.32
CA SER A 180 16.66 -17.77 -0.77
C SER A 180 17.97 -17.72 -1.56
N GLY A 181 18.00 -17.04 -2.70
CA GLY A 181 19.14 -16.91 -3.59
C GLY A 181 19.98 -15.62 -3.44
N ARG A 182 19.82 -14.88 -2.31
CA ARG A 182 20.60 -13.66 -2.04
C ARG A 182 21.35 -13.74 -0.73
#